data_9f3cb8379f0b8a8914d9d88c038a6265
#
_entry.id   9f3cb8379f0b8a8914d9d88c038a6265
#
_cell.length_a   1.000
_cell.length_b   1.000
_cell.length_c   1.000
_cell.angle_alpha   90.00
_cell.angle_beta   90.00
_cell.angle_gamma   90.00
#
_symmetry.space_group_name_H-M   'P 1'
#
loop_
_entity.id
_entity.type
_entity.pdbx_description
1 polymer ?
#
loop_
_entity_poly.entity_id
_entity_poly.type
_entity_poly.pdbx_seq_one_letter_code
_entity_poly.pdbx_strand_id
1 'polypeptide(L)'
;MAGWERLQETVRLELQQRIEEGCRPGSLAEKLAAAGSDEGKLMEVYRELMALQVAADFPYEEPSDLASIRRLRPGGPRKLTVNWTPEEWRDRFYGAWLGRSVGCALGKPLEYWDYLYGKDGRTGWENIELWFRGADAWPITGYTPEYSTARAEYGLGLSDWSFTSTREKISYMESDDDIRYTVLGLMLLEQKGLDWDSWDIGKLWHGHLTYSQVCTAETQAYMNFAGETSHLHGEKPEDWPLRQERVRMHLNPYREWIGAAIRADALAYGAAGNPELAAELGWRDASFSHVKNGIYGEMFNAAMISAAFAGLDNEQIVEIGLSEIPQTSRLAGDVRTGIAIAQEAGSERELVSRLWDRFSHYDPVHTNNNAAIVAASLIYGGNDFEKAVVTSVSAGMDTDCNGATVGSIMGAKLGAARLPASWTAPLNDLLYADLPGFHPIAISEVAERSYQVFLKIRAELGE
;
A
#
# COMPACT_ATOMS: atom_id res chain seq x y z
N MET A 1 -12.23 -0.55 15.81
CA MET A 1 -11.36 0.37 16.56
C MET A 1 -9.93 -0.09 16.37
N ALA A 2 -9.19 0.65 15.58
CA ALA A 2 -7.82 0.30 15.21
C ALA A 2 -6.81 0.28 16.39
N GLY A 3 -7.31 0.13 17.59
CA GLY A 3 -6.55 -0.02 18.82
C GLY A 3 -6.32 1.27 19.59
N TRP A 4 -6.24 2.37 18.93
CA TRP A 4 -6.00 3.68 19.54
C TRP A 4 -7.21 4.62 19.49
N GLU A 5 -8.21 4.34 18.69
CA GLU A 5 -9.37 5.22 18.54
C GLU A 5 -10.54 4.80 19.43
N ARG A 6 -11.28 5.79 19.90
CA ARG A 6 -12.52 5.60 20.63
C ARG A 6 -13.67 5.32 19.66
N LEU A 7 -14.72 4.65 20.13
CA LEU A 7 -15.91 4.35 19.32
C LEU A 7 -16.49 5.60 18.63
N GLN A 8 -16.48 6.75 19.30
CA GLN A 8 -16.96 8.00 18.71
C GLN A 8 -16.18 8.37 17.44
N GLU A 9 -14.86 8.25 17.47
CA GLU A 9 -14.02 8.54 16.33
C GLU A 9 -14.21 7.49 15.23
N THR A 10 -14.29 6.21 15.59
CA THR A 10 -14.59 5.14 14.62
C THR A 10 -15.90 5.39 13.87
N VAL A 11 -16.97 5.83 14.58
CA VAL A 11 -18.27 6.13 13.95
C VAL A 11 -18.20 7.41 13.11
N ARG A 12 -17.37 8.39 13.51
CA ARG A 12 -17.11 9.59 12.71
C ARG A 12 -16.43 9.24 11.39
N LEU A 13 -15.42 8.38 11.44
CA LEU A 13 -14.74 7.88 10.24
C LEU A 13 -15.68 7.03 9.38
N GLU A 14 -16.56 6.22 9.99
CA GLU A 14 -17.57 5.47 9.24
C GLU A 14 -18.55 6.40 8.51
N LEU A 15 -18.94 7.51 9.11
CA LEU A 15 -19.76 8.54 8.44
C LEU A 15 -19.04 9.07 7.19
N GLN A 16 -17.75 9.39 7.31
CA GLN A 16 -16.94 9.86 6.19
C GLN A 16 -16.82 8.78 5.10
N GLN A 17 -16.49 7.55 5.49
CA GLN A 17 -16.39 6.42 4.58
C GLN A 17 -17.69 6.18 3.80
N ARG A 18 -18.86 6.29 4.45
CA ARG A 18 -20.15 6.15 3.77
C ARG A 18 -20.44 7.30 2.78
N ILE A 19 -19.98 8.51 3.07
CA ILE A 19 -20.06 9.65 2.13
C ILE A 19 -19.19 9.37 0.90
N GLU A 20 -17.96 8.92 1.10
CA GLU A 20 -17.02 8.57 0.01
C GLU A 20 -17.54 7.42 -0.85
N GLU A 21 -18.20 6.45 -0.25
CA GLU A 21 -18.89 5.35 -0.97
C GLU A 21 -20.15 5.80 -1.73
N GLY A 22 -20.48 7.10 -1.72
CA GLY A 22 -21.62 7.65 -2.43
C GLY A 22 -22.96 7.57 -1.68
N CYS A 23 -22.94 7.34 -0.38
CA CYS A 23 -24.15 7.37 0.43
C CYS A 23 -24.51 8.80 0.86
N ARG A 24 -25.79 9.03 1.12
CA ARG A 24 -26.29 10.32 1.64
C ARG A 24 -26.73 10.15 3.09
N PRO A 25 -25.94 10.60 4.07
CA PRO A 25 -26.20 10.33 5.48
C PRO A 25 -27.34 11.15 6.07
N GLY A 26 -27.83 12.19 5.41
CA GLY A 26 -28.92 13.03 5.91
C GLY A 26 -28.59 13.65 7.28
N SER A 27 -29.43 13.42 8.29
CA SER A 27 -29.26 13.92 9.65
C SER A 27 -28.33 13.07 10.54
N LEU A 28 -27.62 12.06 10.00
CA LEU A 28 -26.79 11.18 10.83
C LEU A 28 -25.58 11.90 11.42
N ALA A 29 -25.05 12.93 10.75
CA ALA A 29 -24.00 13.78 11.32
C ALA A 29 -24.47 14.51 12.59
N GLU A 30 -25.71 15.03 12.60
CA GLU A 30 -26.32 15.67 13.76
C GLU A 30 -26.58 14.66 14.89
N LYS A 31 -27.07 13.47 14.55
CA LYS A 31 -27.28 12.37 15.53
C LYS A 31 -25.95 11.96 16.16
N LEU A 32 -24.88 11.84 15.36
CA LEU A 32 -23.55 11.52 15.83
C LEU A 32 -23.04 12.57 16.82
N ALA A 33 -23.16 13.85 16.48
CA ALA A 33 -22.79 14.96 17.38
C ALA A 33 -23.60 14.92 18.69
N ALA A 34 -24.90 14.61 18.62
CA ALA A 34 -25.78 14.50 19.79
C ALA A 34 -25.51 13.24 20.65
N ALA A 35 -24.95 12.19 20.07
CA ALA A 35 -24.60 10.97 20.80
C ALA A 35 -23.44 11.19 21.78
N GLY A 36 -22.51 12.12 21.48
CA GLY A 36 -21.34 12.40 22.31
C GLY A 36 -20.51 11.13 22.53
N SER A 37 -20.33 10.71 23.79
CA SER A 37 -19.61 9.49 24.16
C SER A 37 -20.52 8.32 24.57
N ASP A 38 -21.84 8.42 24.36
CA ASP A 38 -22.80 7.37 24.68
C ASP A 38 -22.66 6.21 23.67
N GLU A 39 -22.07 5.11 24.11
CA GLU A 39 -21.77 3.95 23.26
C GLU A 39 -23.05 3.35 22.65
N GLY A 40 -24.18 3.34 23.38
CA GLY A 40 -25.45 2.83 22.88
C GLY A 40 -25.95 3.64 21.69
N LYS A 41 -25.96 4.97 21.81
CA LYS A 41 -26.35 5.88 20.74
C LYS A 41 -25.34 5.86 19.57
N LEU A 42 -24.06 5.78 19.84
CA LEU A 42 -23.02 5.65 18.80
C LEU A 42 -23.26 4.38 17.97
N MET A 43 -23.56 3.24 18.62
CA MET A 43 -23.86 1.99 17.91
C MET A 43 -25.21 2.03 17.18
N GLU A 44 -26.17 2.86 17.61
CA GLU A 44 -27.38 3.11 16.82
C GLU A 44 -27.07 3.87 15.54
N VAL A 45 -26.30 4.96 15.63
CA VAL A 45 -25.83 5.73 14.46
C VAL A 45 -25.03 4.85 13.52
N TYR A 46 -24.11 4.03 14.04
CA TYR A 46 -23.33 3.08 13.23
C TYR A 46 -24.24 2.12 12.42
N ARG A 47 -25.27 1.53 13.06
CA ARG A 47 -26.20 0.64 12.34
C ARG A 47 -27.00 1.38 11.26
N GLU A 48 -27.42 2.63 11.52
CA GLU A 48 -28.08 3.46 10.51
C GLU A 48 -27.13 3.78 9.35
N LEU A 49 -25.86 4.10 9.61
CA LEU A 49 -24.83 4.31 8.58
C LEU A 49 -24.65 3.06 7.71
N MET A 50 -24.51 1.88 8.33
CA MET A 50 -24.33 0.63 7.61
C MET A 50 -25.57 0.22 6.79
N ALA A 51 -26.75 0.70 7.11
CA ALA A 51 -27.98 0.45 6.37
C ALA A 51 -28.18 1.39 5.15
N LEU A 52 -27.35 2.45 5.03
CA LEU A 52 -27.45 3.35 3.88
C LEU A 52 -27.16 2.64 2.57
N GLN A 53 -27.86 3.08 1.54
CA GLN A 53 -27.63 2.63 0.17
C GLN A 53 -26.87 3.71 -0.60
N VAL A 54 -26.06 3.27 -1.55
CA VAL A 54 -25.38 4.16 -2.50
C VAL A 54 -26.43 4.93 -3.29
N ALA A 55 -26.24 6.23 -3.45
CA ALA A 55 -27.17 7.10 -4.17
C ALA A 55 -27.25 6.69 -5.67
N ALA A 56 -28.46 6.72 -6.24
CA ALA A 56 -28.68 6.30 -7.62
C ALA A 56 -27.92 7.14 -8.68
N ASP A 57 -27.51 8.35 -8.32
CA ASP A 57 -26.72 9.26 -9.14
C ASP A 57 -25.21 9.22 -8.84
N PHE A 58 -24.75 8.28 -8.00
CA PHE A 58 -23.31 8.06 -7.79
C PHE A 58 -22.70 7.51 -9.07
N PRO A 59 -21.67 8.19 -9.63
CA PRO A 59 -21.22 7.90 -11.00
C PRO A 59 -20.29 6.69 -11.12
N TYR A 60 -19.99 6.01 -10.01
CA TYR A 60 -19.03 4.91 -9.96
C TYR A 60 -19.70 3.56 -9.74
N GLU A 61 -19.13 2.51 -10.33
CA GLU A 61 -19.53 1.11 -10.09
C GLU A 61 -18.33 0.36 -9.51
N GLU A 62 -18.42 -0.03 -8.24
CA GLU A 62 -17.29 -0.49 -7.40
C GLU A 62 -17.62 -1.79 -6.67
N PRO A 63 -17.74 -2.95 -7.38
CA PRO A 63 -17.97 -4.24 -6.73
C PRO A 63 -16.73 -4.74 -5.99
N SER A 64 -16.92 -5.56 -4.95
CA SER A 64 -15.83 -6.23 -4.24
C SER A 64 -15.59 -7.68 -4.69
N ASP A 65 -16.51 -8.29 -5.43
CA ASP A 65 -16.35 -9.65 -5.93
C ASP A 65 -15.55 -9.70 -7.24
N LEU A 66 -14.67 -10.71 -7.35
CA LEU A 66 -13.72 -10.83 -8.47
C LEU A 66 -14.42 -10.94 -9.84
N ALA A 67 -15.55 -11.63 -9.90
CA ALA A 67 -16.25 -11.84 -11.16
C ALA A 67 -16.81 -10.51 -11.73
N SER A 68 -17.38 -9.68 -10.86
CA SER A 68 -17.85 -8.35 -11.22
C SER A 68 -16.69 -7.39 -11.56
N ILE A 69 -15.59 -7.43 -10.78
CA ILE A 69 -14.37 -6.67 -11.09
C ILE A 69 -13.88 -7.02 -12.50
N ARG A 70 -13.75 -8.31 -12.82
CA ARG A 70 -13.31 -8.80 -14.14
C ARG A 70 -14.24 -8.38 -15.27
N ARG A 71 -15.53 -8.26 -15.02
CA ARG A 71 -16.50 -7.78 -16.01
C ARG A 71 -16.33 -6.29 -16.32
N LEU A 72 -15.93 -5.49 -15.34
CA LEU A 72 -15.82 -4.02 -15.45
C LEU A 72 -14.42 -3.54 -15.82
N ARG A 73 -13.41 -4.40 -15.76
CA ARG A 73 -12.04 -4.04 -16.13
C ARG A 73 -11.90 -3.86 -17.65
N PRO A 74 -11.05 -2.92 -18.11
CA PRO A 74 -10.82 -2.74 -19.55
C PRO A 74 -10.00 -3.88 -20.16
N GLY A 75 -9.89 -3.90 -21.48
CA GLY A 75 -8.95 -4.78 -22.19
C GLY A 75 -7.50 -4.44 -21.83
N GLY A 76 -6.66 -5.46 -21.79
CA GLY A 76 -5.22 -5.31 -21.51
C GLY A 76 -4.48 -6.63 -21.59
N PRO A 77 -3.14 -6.62 -21.60
CA PRO A 77 -2.35 -7.84 -21.57
C PRO A 77 -2.50 -8.49 -20.18
N ARG A 78 -2.89 -9.75 -20.16
CA ARG A 78 -3.11 -10.54 -18.94
C ARG A 78 -1.87 -11.31 -18.53
N LYS A 79 -1.03 -11.64 -19.51
CA LYS A 79 0.22 -12.37 -19.37
C LYS A 79 1.23 -11.82 -20.35
N LEU A 80 2.45 -11.67 -19.90
CA LEU A 80 3.56 -11.11 -20.67
C LEU A 80 4.55 -12.23 -21.04
N THR A 81 5.08 -12.15 -22.24
CA THR A 81 6.19 -13.02 -22.64
C THR A 81 7.50 -12.39 -22.17
N VAL A 82 8.20 -13.06 -21.29
CA VAL A 82 9.45 -12.59 -20.70
C VAL A 82 10.54 -13.64 -20.92
N ASN A 83 11.63 -13.24 -21.55
CA ASN A 83 12.73 -14.14 -21.94
C ASN A 83 14.05 -13.72 -21.27
N TRP A 84 14.07 -13.66 -19.94
CA TRP A 84 15.29 -13.42 -19.16
C TRP A 84 16.04 -14.71 -18.88
N THR A 85 17.37 -14.64 -18.82
CA THR A 85 18.21 -15.71 -18.27
C THR A 85 17.92 -15.87 -16.76
N PRO A 86 18.29 -17.02 -16.15
CA PRO A 86 18.15 -17.18 -14.69
C PRO A 86 18.88 -16.09 -13.88
N GLU A 87 20.01 -15.58 -14.37
CA GLU A 87 20.77 -14.51 -13.75
C GLU A 87 20.03 -13.18 -13.82
N GLU A 88 19.46 -12.84 -14.97
CA GLU A 88 18.64 -11.63 -15.15
C GLU A 88 17.37 -11.66 -14.31
N TRP A 89 16.74 -12.83 -14.16
CA TRP A 89 15.62 -12.99 -13.24
C TRP A 89 16.03 -12.71 -11.79
N ARG A 90 17.11 -13.35 -11.29
CA ARG A 90 17.61 -13.11 -9.92
C ARG A 90 17.96 -11.65 -9.67
N ASP A 91 18.63 -11.01 -10.64
CA ASP A 91 18.96 -9.57 -10.54
C ASP A 91 17.71 -8.71 -10.38
N ARG A 92 16.60 -9.04 -11.07
CA ARG A 92 15.33 -8.32 -10.95
C ARG A 92 14.61 -8.61 -9.64
N PHE A 93 14.59 -9.86 -9.16
CA PHE A 93 14.04 -10.17 -7.84
C PHE A 93 14.83 -9.47 -6.73
N TYR A 94 16.13 -9.45 -6.83
CA TYR A 94 16.96 -8.72 -5.88
C TYR A 94 16.75 -7.21 -6.00
N GLY A 95 16.63 -6.69 -7.21
CA GLY A 95 16.29 -5.30 -7.47
C GLY A 95 14.96 -4.87 -6.86
N ALA A 96 13.93 -5.72 -6.98
CA ALA A 96 12.60 -5.47 -6.41
C ALA A 96 12.65 -5.33 -4.87
N TRP A 97 13.27 -6.27 -4.18
CA TRP A 97 13.44 -6.23 -2.73
C TRP A 97 14.32 -5.08 -2.25
N LEU A 98 15.45 -4.81 -2.95
CA LEU A 98 16.32 -3.67 -2.65
C LEU A 98 15.57 -2.34 -2.87
N GLY A 99 14.90 -2.20 -4.00
CA GLY A 99 14.16 -0.99 -4.34
C GLY A 99 13.06 -0.70 -3.33
N ARG A 100 12.28 -1.74 -2.93
CA ARG A 100 11.27 -1.64 -1.89
C ARG A 100 11.88 -1.18 -0.57
N SER A 101 12.98 -1.79 -0.15
CA SER A 101 13.69 -1.44 1.09
C SER A 101 14.23 -0.02 1.06
N VAL A 102 14.79 0.43 -0.07
CA VAL A 102 15.28 1.81 -0.25
C VAL A 102 14.14 2.82 -0.12
N GLY A 103 13.04 2.58 -0.85
CA GLY A 103 11.91 3.51 -0.86
C GLY A 103 11.23 3.61 0.51
N CYS A 104 10.96 2.48 1.15
CA CYS A 104 10.42 2.44 2.50
C CYS A 104 11.34 3.17 3.50
N ALA A 105 12.65 2.87 3.52
CA ALA A 105 13.59 3.49 4.45
C ALA A 105 13.76 5.01 4.22
N LEU A 106 13.60 5.51 2.99
CA LEU A 106 13.61 6.96 2.73
C LEU A 106 12.36 7.63 3.31
N GLY A 107 11.19 7.03 3.11
CA GLY A 107 9.90 7.62 3.50
C GLY A 107 9.59 7.48 5.00
N LYS A 108 9.97 6.37 5.63
CA LYS A 108 9.60 6.02 7.00
C LYS A 108 9.84 7.10 8.06
N PRO A 109 10.97 7.86 8.10
CA PRO A 109 11.11 8.96 9.03
C PRO A 109 10.11 10.10 8.82
N LEU A 110 9.54 10.20 7.61
CA LEU A 110 8.59 11.23 7.19
C LEU A 110 7.13 10.77 7.32
N GLU A 111 6.86 9.53 7.68
CA GLU A 111 5.53 9.06 8.07
C GLU A 111 5.18 9.65 9.45
N TYR A 112 4.87 10.95 9.46
CA TYR A 112 4.60 11.74 10.66
C TYR A 112 3.57 12.82 10.36
N TRP A 113 2.79 13.21 11.37
CA TRP A 113 1.67 14.13 11.25
C TRP A 113 1.95 15.38 10.43
N ASP A 114 3.16 15.95 10.58
CA ASP A 114 3.57 17.19 9.90
C ASP A 114 3.66 17.03 8.37
N TYR A 115 3.89 15.81 7.88
CA TYR A 115 4.04 15.47 6.45
C TYR A 115 2.81 14.75 5.89
N LEU A 116 2.08 14.03 6.75
CA LEU A 116 0.81 13.40 6.39
C LEU A 116 -0.27 14.47 6.15
N TYR A 117 -0.50 15.34 7.12
CA TYR A 117 -1.61 16.31 7.10
C TYR A 117 -1.17 17.73 6.79
N GLY A 118 0.12 18.02 6.79
CA GLY A 118 0.65 19.37 6.79
C GLY A 118 0.61 20.02 8.18
N LYS A 119 1.15 21.26 8.30
CA LYS A 119 1.24 21.97 9.58
C LYS A 119 1.28 23.47 9.38
N ASP A 120 0.56 24.20 10.24
CA ASP A 120 0.55 25.68 10.27
C ASP A 120 0.25 26.32 8.90
N GLY A 121 -0.70 25.73 8.15
CA GLY A 121 -1.11 26.19 6.84
C GLY A 121 -0.16 25.79 5.69
N ARG A 122 0.91 25.04 5.97
CA ARG A 122 1.78 24.42 4.96
C ARG A 122 1.32 23.01 4.67
N THR A 123 1.52 22.59 3.43
CA THR A 123 1.30 21.21 2.97
C THR A 123 2.38 20.26 3.47
N GLY A 124 2.13 18.94 3.41
CA GLY A 124 3.14 17.94 3.78
C GLY A 124 4.40 18.03 2.91
N TRP A 125 4.24 18.18 1.61
CA TRP A 125 5.36 18.30 0.68
C TRP A 125 6.22 19.57 0.93
N GLU A 126 5.60 20.71 1.33
CA GLU A 126 6.35 21.91 1.72
C GLU A 126 7.16 21.67 2.99
N ASN A 127 6.60 20.94 3.96
CA ASN A 127 7.30 20.59 5.18
C ASN A 127 8.46 19.62 4.93
N ILE A 128 8.34 18.68 3.98
CA ILE A 128 9.44 17.81 3.54
C ILE A 128 10.56 18.67 2.93
N GLU A 129 10.24 19.58 2.00
CA GLU A 129 11.21 20.50 1.43
C GLU A 129 11.94 21.31 2.52
N LEU A 130 11.21 21.85 3.50
CA LEU A 130 11.79 22.59 4.63
C LEU A 130 12.71 21.72 5.48
N TRP A 131 12.33 20.47 5.75
CA TRP A 131 13.16 19.55 6.51
C TRP A 131 14.50 19.32 5.84
N PHE A 132 14.49 18.96 4.55
CA PHE A 132 15.74 18.70 3.80
C PHE A 132 16.57 19.98 3.59
N ARG A 133 15.95 21.12 3.34
CA ARG A 133 16.68 22.41 3.25
C ARG A 133 17.35 22.79 4.56
N GLY A 134 16.67 22.61 5.69
CA GLY A 134 17.22 22.88 7.01
C GLY A 134 18.34 21.91 7.42
N ALA A 135 18.59 20.86 6.64
CA ALA A 135 19.66 19.88 6.82
C ALA A 135 20.77 20.00 5.74
N ASP A 136 20.74 21.03 4.89
CA ASP A 136 21.61 21.19 3.72
C ASP A 136 21.61 19.94 2.79
N ALA A 137 20.44 19.30 2.66
CA ALA A 137 20.23 18.04 1.92
C ALA A 137 19.19 18.18 0.77
N TRP A 138 18.89 19.39 0.34
CA TRP A 138 17.99 19.65 -0.79
C TRP A 138 18.78 20.02 -2.05
N PRO A 139 18.46 19.48 -3.24
CA PRO A 139 17.43 18.47 -3.51
C PRO A 139 17.75 17.12 -2.85
N ILE A 140 16.74 16.26 -2.69
CA ILE A 140 16.89 14.95 -2.05
C ILE A 140 17.76 14.05 -2.93
N THR A 141 18.91 13.62 -2.39
CA THR A 141 19.88 12.72 -3.05
C THR A 141 20.41 11.63 -2.10
N GLY A 142 19.71 11.42 -0.99
CA GLY A 142 20.04 10.44 0.04
C GLY A 142 18.93 10.33 1.08
N TYR A 143 19.11 9.44 2.04
CA TYR A 143 18.14 9.18 3.09
C TYR A 143 17.82 10.40 3.95
N THR A 144 16.65 10.39 4.57
CA THR A 144 16.13 11.47 5.40
C THR A 144 17.11 11.82 6.53
N PRO A 145 17.56 13.10 6.63
CA PRO A 145 18.45 13.52 7.72
C PRO A 145 17.79 13.44 9.08
N GLU A 146 18.51 12.96 10.11
CA GLU A 146 18.02 12.93 11.49
C GLU A 146 17.86 14.33 12.09
N TYR A 147 18.69 15.28 11.66
CA TYR A 147 18.74 16.65 12.18
C TYR A 147 18.45 17.66 11.09
N SER A 148 17.61 18.66 11.44
CA SER A 148 17.28 19.78 10.58
C SER A 148 17.02 21.04 11.43
N THR A 149 17.43 22.21 10.94
CA THR A 149 17.07 23.49 11.57
C THR A 149 15.54 23.71 11.52
N ALA A 150 14.85 23.08 10.59
CA ALA A 150 13.40 23.12 10.47
C ALA A 150 12.67 22.65 11.74
N ARG A 151 13.32 21.80 12.55
CA ARG A 151 12.79 21.42 13.88
C ARG A 151 12.64 22.62 14.80
N ALA A 152 13.63 23.49 14.88
CA ALA A 152 13.61 24.68 15.75
C ALA A 152 12.79 25.83 15.12
N GLU A 153 12.87 26.00 13.80
CA GLU A 153 12.26 27.11 13.08
C GLU A 153 10.77 26.94 12.85
N TYR A 154 10.33 25.70 12.56
CA TYR A 154 8.95 25.37 12.15
C TYR A 154 8.29 24.32 13.04
N GLY A 155 8.97 23.82 14.07
CA GLY A 155 8.46 22.80 14.97
C GLY A 155 8.21 21.45 14.30
N LEU A 156 8.93 21.16 13.18
CA LEU A 156 8.77 19.89 12.46
C LEU A 156 9.47 18.74 13.19
N GLY A 157 8.91 17.54 13.09
CA GLY A 157 9.45 16.32 13.69
C GLY A 157 9.70 15.23 12.66
N LEU A 158 10.18 14.09 13.13
CA LEU A 158 10.23 12.83 12.38
C LEU A 158 9.45 11.78 13.15
N SER A 159 9.06 10.71 12.47
CA SER A 159 8.34 9.58 13.03
C SER A 159 9.08 8.98 14.21
N ASP A 160 8.36 8.80 15.33
CA ASP A 160 8.88 8.12 16.53
C ASP A 160 9.07 6.61 16.32
N TRP A 161 8.55 6.06 15.23
CA TRP A 161 8.65 4.63 14.85
C TRP A 161 9.88 4.33 14.00
N SER A 162 10.56 5.37 13.49
CA SER A 162 11.77 5.24 12.67
C SER A 162 13.01 5.40 13.54
N PHE A 163 13.65 4.29 13.88
CA PHE A 163 14.80 4.28 14.77
C PHE A 163 16.14 4.36 14.04
N THR A 164 16.22 3.77 12.85
CA THR A 164 17.49 3.58 12.12
C THR A 164 17.45 3.97 10.65
N SER A 165 16.30 4.40 10.12
CA SER A 165 16.15 4.76 8.70
C SER A 165 16.59 6.18 8.35
N THR A 166 17.24 6.90 9.27
CA THR A 166 17.80 8.22 8.99
C THR A 166 19.20 8.11 8.37
N ARG A 167 19.59 9.11 7.59
CA ARG A 167 20.89 9.20 6.87
C ARG A 167 22.09 8.88 7.76
N GLU A 168 22.04 9.31 9.01
CA GLU A 168 23.14 9.17 9.98
C GLU A 168 23.21 7.78 10.63
N LYS A 169 22.13 6.99 10.56
CA LYS A 169 22.00 5.72 11.29
C LYS A 169 21.78 4.51 10.40
N ILE A 170 21.34 4.72 9.16
CA ILE A 170 20.93 3.63 8.29
C ILE A 170 22.06 2.64 8.06
N SER A 171 21.82 1.38 8.35
CA SER A 171 22.76 0.27 8.17
C SER A 171 22.07 -1.04 7.83
N TYR A 172 20.74 -1.03 7.74
CA TYR A 172 19.86 -2.12 7.34
C TYR A 172 18.45 -1.57 7.10
N MET A 173 17.58 -2.35 6.45
CA MET A 173 16.14 -2.06 6.42
C MET A 173 15.55 -2.44 7.77
N GLU A 174 15.13 -1.46 8.55
CA GLU A 174 14.42 -1.71 9.82
C GLU A 174 13.01 -2.24 9.57
N SER A 175 12.43 -2.86 10.60
CA SER A 175 11.07 -3.41 10.51
C SER A 175 10.05 -2.32 10.27
N ASP A 176 9.17 -2.63 9.34
CA ASP A 176 8.06 -1.81 8.91
C ASP A 176 6.91 -2.74 8.47
N ASP A 177 5.65 -2.29 8.49
CA ASP A 177 4.55 -3.13 8.02
C ASP A 177 4.61 -3.38 6.51
N ASP A 178 5.05 -2.42 5.70
CA ASP A 178 5.36 -2.62 4.28
C ASP A 178 6.28 -3.82 4.02
N ILE A 179 7.35 -3.92 4.81
CA ILE A 179 8.34 -4.99 4.70
C ILE A 179 7.81 -6.28 5.32
N ARG A 180 7.15 -6.20 6.46
CA ARG A 180 6.60 -7.34 7.19
C ARG A 180 5.53 -8.06 6.38
N TYR A 181 4.59 -7.35 5.77
CA TYR A 181 3.58 -7.95 4.90
C TYR A 181 4.19 -8.57 3.64
N THR A 182 5.22 -7.97 3.08
CA THR A 182 5.94 -8.58 1.95
C THR A 182 6.55 -9.93 2.35
N VAL A 183 7.17 -10.02 3.54
CA VAL A 183 7.69 -11.29 4.08
C VAL A 183 6.56 -12.30 4.35
N LEU A 184 5.42 -11.86 4.90
CA LEU A 184 4.27 -12.75 5.14
C LEU A 184 3.69 -13.31 3.84
N GLY A 185 3.61 -12.50 2.79
CA GLY A 185 3.20 -12.96 1.47
C GLY A 185 4.16 -14.00 0.89
N LEU A 186 5.48 -13.81 1.06
CA LEU A 186 6.47 -14.83 0.68
C LEU A 186 6.26 -16.13 1.46
N MET A 187 6.10 -16.07 2.79
CA MET A 187 5.83 -17.24 3.63
C MET A 187 4.56 -17.98 3.21
N LEU A 188 3.51 -17.25 2.86
CA LEU A 188 2.25 -17.82 2.37
C LEU A 188 2.45 -18.62 1.09
N LEU A 189 3.13 -18.02 0.10
CA LEU A 189 3.39 -18.68 -1.18
C LEU A 189 4.36 -19.86 -1.05
N GLU A 190 5.34 -19.82 -0.16
CA GLU A 190 6.21 -20.94 0.14
C GLU A 190 5.44 -22.14 0.71
N GLN A 191 4.48 -21.87 1.60
CA GLN A 191 3.72 -22.91 2.30
C GLN A 191 2.58 -23.48 1.46
N LYS A 192 1.91 -22.64 0.69
CA LYS A 192 0.62 -22.95 0.04
C LYS A 192 0.68 -22.94 -1.49
N GLY A 193 1.72 -22.38 -2.13
CA GLY A 193 1.71 -22.15 -3.57
C GLY A 193 0.51 -21.29 -3.96
N LEU A 194 -0.37 -21.78 -4.82
CA LEU A 194 -1.60 -21.10 -5.24
C LEU A 194 -2.87 -21.54 -4.48
N ASP A 195 -2.76 -22.53 -3.58
CA ASP A 195 -3.91 -23.12 -2.86
C ASP A 195 -4.17 -22.45 -1.52
N TRP A 196 -4.69 -21.22 -1.56
CA TRP A 196 -5.07 -20.42 -0.39
C TRP A 196 -6.17 -19.39 -0.70
N ASP A 197 -6.82 -18.91 0.34
CA ASP A 197 -7.77 -17.80 0.27
C ASP A 197 -7.68 -16.89 1.51
N SER A 198 -8.62 -15.97 1.66
CA SER A 198 -8.65 -15.00 2.76
C SER A 198 -8.71 -15.64 4.18
N TRP A 199 -9.19 -16.87 4.31
CA TRP A 199 -9.11 -17.62 5.56
C TRP A 199 -7.66 -17.89 5.96
N ASP A 200 -6.84 -18.29 4.99
CA ASP A 200 -5.41 -18.58 5.21
C ASP A 200 -4.65 -17.31 5.61
N ILE A 201 -5.04 -16.14 5.08
CA ILE A 201 -4.50 -14.84 5.51
C ILE A 201 -4.77 -14.62 7.00
N GLY A 202 -6.02 -14.78 7.44
CA GLY A 202 -6.36 -14.64 8.87
C GLY A 202 -5.58 -15.61 9.76
N LYS A 203 -5.39 -16.85 9.32
CA LYS A 203 -4.61 -17.86 10.05
C LYS A 203 -3.13 -17.50 10.08
N LEU A 204 -2.56 -17.03 8.98
CA LEU A 204 -1.17 -16.60 8.89
C LEU A 204 -0.90 -15.43 9.86
N TRP A 205 -1.74 -14.40 9.84
CA TRP A 205 -1.58 -13.23 10.70
C TRP A 205 -1.68 -13.61 12.18
N HIS A 206 -2.70 -14.39 12.57
CA HIS A 206 -2.84 -14.85 13.96
C HIS A 206 -1.72 -15.78 14.43
N GLY A 207 -1.01 -16.43 13.50
CA GLY A 207 0.13 -17.29 13.80
C GLY A 207 1.46 -16.53 13.92
N HIS A 208 1.56 -15.34 13.33
CA HIS A 208 2.85 -14.65 13.16
C HIS A 208 2.85 -13.19 13.62
N LEU A 209 1.71 -12.52 13.67
CA LEU A 209 1.60 -11.12 14.08
C LEU A 209 1.01 -10.98 15.48
N THR A 210 1.49 -9.97 16.19
CA THR A 210 0.86 -9.46 17.39
C THR A 210 -0.07 -8.31 17.05
N TYR A 211 -1.00 -7.99 17.95
CA TYR A 211 -1.90 -6.84 17.80
C TYR A 211 -1.17 -5.51 17.53
N SER A 212 0.01 -5.30 18.12
CA SER A 212 0.80 -4.07 17.95
C SER A 212 1.54 -3.97 16.61
N GLN A 213 1.48 -5.00 15.76
CA GLN A 213 2.14 -5.06 14.47
C GLN A 213 1.18 -4.86 13.29
N VAL A 214 -0.09 -4.59 13.58
CA VAL A 214 -1.14 -4.31 12.59
C VAL A 214 -1.71 -2.92 12.80
N CYS A 215 -2.13 -2.24 11.73
CA CYS A 215 -2.66 -0.88 11.74
C CYS A 215 -4.07 -0.85 11.13
N THR A 216 -4.84 0.20 11.41
CA THR A 216 -6.10 0.59 10.75
C THR A 216 -7.02 -0.59 10.34
N ALA A 217 -7.24 -0.82 9.05
CA ALA A 217 -8.13 -1.88 8.54
C ALA A 217 -7.66 -3.27 8.95
N GLU A 218 -6.36 -3.50 8.96
CA GLU A 218 -5.74 -4.75 9.35
C GLU A 218 -5.98 -5.06 10.82
N THR A 219 -5.82 -4.07 11.71
CA THR A 219 -6.12 -4.23 13.14
C THR A 219 -7.58 -4.61 13.35
N GLN A 220 -8.49 -3.93 12.64
CA GLN A 220 -9.91 -4.20 12.80
C GLN A 220 -10.27 -5.60 12.26
N ALA A 221 -9.75 -5.98 11.10
CA ALA A 221 -9.96 -7.31 10.54
C ALA A 221 -9.35 -8.41 11.42
N TYR A 222 -8.16 -8.19 11.98
CA TYR A 222 -7.49 -9.09 12.92
C TYR A 222 -8.37 -9.38 14.14
N MET A 223 -8.95 -8.33 14.76
CA MET A 223 -9.85 -8.48 15.91
C MET A 223 -11.18 -9.16 15.51
N ASN A 224 -11.77 -8.76 14.39
CA ASN A 224 -13.01 -9.33 13.88
C ASN A 224 -12.85 -10.82 13.55
N PHE A 225 -11.72 -11.21 12.93
CA PHE A 225 -11.41 -12.60 12.64
C PHE A 225 -11.36 -13.45 13.92
N ALA A 226 -10.70 -12.96 14.98
CA ALA A 226 -10.68 -13.64 16.27
C ALA A 226 -12.10 -13.79 16.84
N GLY A 227 -12.93 -12.73 16.78
CA GLY A 227 -14.31 -12.75 17.24
C GLY A 227 -15.17 -13.75 16.48
N GLU A 228 -15.02 -13.85 15.16
CA GLU A 228 -15.79 -14.74 14.29
C GLU A 228 -15.34 -16.21 14.34
N THR A 229 -14.09 -16.48 14.77
CA THR A 229 -13.47 -17.80 14.54
C THR A 229 -12.90 -18.49 15.79
N SER A 230 -12.75 -17.79 16.91
CA SER A 230 -12.10 -18.34 18.12
C SER A 230 -12.73 -19.63 18.64
N HIS A 231 -14.04 -19.83 18.45
CA HIS A 231 -14.78 -21.03 18.85
C HIS A 231 -14.68 -22.20 17.85
N LEU A 232 -14.04 -22.00 16.71
CA LEU A 232 -13.98 -22.99 15.62
C LEU A 232 -12.72 -23.88 15.69
N HIS A 233 -11.90 -23.74 16.74
CA HIS A 233 -10.70 -24.54 16.96
C HIS A 233 -9.73 -24.61 15.76
N GLY A 234 -9.75 -23.56 14.90
CA GLY A 234 -8.89 -23.45 13.72
C GLY A 234 -9.40 -24.12 12.45
N GLU A 235 -10.61 -24.69 12.48
CA GLU A 235 -11.27 -25.26 11.31
C GLU A 235 -11.97 -24.17 10.49
N LYS A 236 -11.82 -24.22 9.15
CA LYS A 236 -12.51 -23.29 8.24
C LYS A 236 -14.00 -23.61 8.20
N PRO A 237 -14.88 -22.67 8.53
CA PRO A 237 -16.31 -22.90 8.49
C PRO A 237 -16.85 -22.88 7.05
N GLU A 238 -17.91 -23.63 6.79
CA GLU A 238 -18.57 -23.66 5.48
C GLU A 238 -19.15 -22.29 5.09
N ASP A 239 -19.56 -21.49 6.07
CA ASP A 239 -20.10 -20.14 5.90
C ASP A 239 -19.00 -19.04 5.89
N TRP A 240 -17.74 -19.42 5.60
CA TRP A 240 -16.62 -18.47 5.58
C TRP A 240 -16.90 -17.21 4.72
N PRO A 241 -17.47 -17.29 3.51
CA PRO A 241 -17.75 -16.09 2.71
C PRO A 241 -18.65 -15.07 3.43
N LEU A 242 -19.61 -15.51 4.26
CA LEU A 242 -20.44 -14.61 5.05
C LEU A 242 -19.70 -14.04 6.27
N ARG A 243 -18.82 -14.81 6.88
CA ARG A 243 -17.98 -14.36 8.00
C ARG A 243 -16.91 -13.38 7.52
N GLN A 244 -16.31 -13.63 6.37
CA GLN A 244 -15.37 -12.73 5.74
C GLN A 244 -15.94 -11.32 5.56
N GLU A 245 -17.22 -11.22 5.15
CA GLU A 245 -17.89 -9.92 5.03
C GLU A 245 -17.94 -9.19 6.38
N ARG A 246 -18.24 -9.91 7.47
CA ARG A 246 -18.21 -9.31 8.82
C ARG A 246 -16.79 -8.95 9.27
N VAL A 247 -15.80 -9.78 8.92
CA VAL A 247 -14.39 -9.54 9.25
C VAL A 247 -13.92 -8.21 8.67
N ARG A 248 -14.18 -7.95 7.39
CA ARG A 248 -13.71 -6.74 6.70
C ARG A 248 -14.57 -5.51 6.90
N MET A 249 -15.83 -5.66 7.32
CA MET A 249 -16.79 -4.54 7.39
C MET A 249 -17.09 -4.04 8.80
N HIS A 250 -17.09 -4.95 9.82
CA HIS A 250 -17.58 -4.58 11.14
C HIS A 250 -16.66 -3.58 11.85
N LEU A 251 -17.17 -2.38 12.11
CA LEU A 251 -16.43 -1.26 12.72
C LEU A 251 -15.08 -0.97 12.02
N ASN A 252 -15.04 -1.15 10.71
CA ASN A 252 -13.84 -0.97 9.89
C ASN A 252 -14.02 0.18 8.88
N PRO A 253 -13.99 1.45 9.33
CA PRO A 253 -14.09 2.60 8.43
C PRO A 253 -12.86 2.78 7.52
N TYR A 254 -11.77 2.07 7.79
CA TYR A 254 -10.50 2.12 7.05
C TYR A 254 -10.45 1.18 5.84
N ARG A 255 -11.55 0.53 5.49
CA ARG A 255 -11.63 -0.55 4.49
C ARG A 255 -11.32 -0.15 3.03
N GLU A 256 -11.12 1.14 2.76
CA GLU A 256 -10.60 1.66 1.49
C GLU A 256 -9.25 2.40 1.66
N TRP A 257 -8.58 2.24 2.81
CA TRP A 257 -7.26 2.79 3.05
C TRP A 257 -6.16 1.90 2.47
N ILE A 258 -4.91 2.40 2.48
CA ILE A 258 -3.78 1.84 1.71
C ILE A 258 -3.31 0.45 2.17
N GLY A 259 -3.66 0.02 3.37
CA GLY A 259 -3.07 -1.17 4.00
C GLY A 259 -3.13 -2.46 3.16
N ALA A 260 -4.12 -2.63 2.25
CA ALA A 260 -4.09 -3.73 1.30
C ALA A 260 -3.00 -3.53 0.23
N ALA A 261 -2.88 -2.32 -0.31
CA ALA A 261 -1.96 -2.03 -1.42
C ALA A 261 -0.48 -2.30 -1.08
N ILE A 262 -0.09 -2.18 0.21
CA ILE A 262 1.28 -2.46 0.67
C ILE A 262 1.62 -3.96 0.78
N ARG A 263 0.63 -4.85 0.67
CA ARG A 263 0.81 -6.30 0.78
C ARG A 263 1.04 -7.00 -0.56
N ALA A 264 0.88 -6.27 -1.66
CA ALA A 264 0.90 -6.78 -3.03
C ALA A 264 2.21 -7.46 -3.48
N ASP A 265 3.35 -7.05 -2.93
CA ASP A 265 4.66 -7.28 -3.52
C ASP A 265 5.05 -8.75 -3.66
N ALA A 266 5.06 -9.52 -2.57
CA ALA A 266 5.46 -10.93 -2.65
C ALA A 266 4.49 -11.75 -3.52
N LEU A 267 3.20 -11.40 -3.53
CA LEU A 267 2.19 -12.02 -4.38
C LEU A 267 2.50 -11.76 -5.86
N ALA A 268 2.84 -10.51 -6.17
CA ALA A 268 3.25 -10.10 -7.50
C ALA A 268 4.59 -10.73 -7.93
N TYR A 269 5.53 -10.87 -7.00
CA TYR A 269 6.80 -11.56 -7.26
C TYR A 269 6.56 -13.02 -7.64
N GLY A 270 5.69 -13.73 -6.92
CA GLY A 270 5.29 -15.09 -7.27
C GLY A 270 4.62 -15.22 -8.64
N ALA A 271 3.97 -14.14 -9.10
CA ALA A 271 3.28 -14.04 -10.39
C ALA A 271 4.01 -13.12 -11.40
N ALA A 272 5.34 -13.01 -11.32
CA ALA A 272 6.12 -12.13 -12.18
C ALA A 272 5.85 -12.38 -13.69
N GLY A 273 5.49 -11.33 -14.43
CA GLY A 273 5.09 -11.41 -15.83
C GLY A 273 3.66 -11.93 -16.08
N ASN A 274 2.87 -12.16 -15.04
CA ASN A 274 1.46 -12.55 -15.13
C ASN A 274 0.56 -11.60 -14.33
N PRO A 275 0.27 -10.38 -14.86
CA PRO A 275 -0.51 -9.36 -14.17
C PRO A 275 -1.89 -9.83 -13.72
N GLU A 276 -2.58 -10.65 -14.50
CA GLU A 276 -3.89 -11.18 -14.13
C GLU A 276 -3.83 -12.08 -12.89
N LEU A 277 -2.85 -12.98 -12.82
CA LEU A 277 -2.64 -13.81 -11.64
C LEU A 277 -2.24 -12.95 -10.44
N ALA A 278 -1.32 -11.99 -10.62
CA ALA A 278 -0.91 -11.09 -9.55
C ALA A 278 -2.11 -10.32 -8.97
N ALA A 279 -2.96 -9.76 -9.83
CA ALA A 279 -4.18 -9.07 -9.42
C ALA A 279 -5.18 -10.01 -8.71
N GLU A 280 -5.32 -11.27 -9.16
CA GLU A 280 -6.17 -12.25 -8.48
C GLU A 280 -5.64 -12.59 -7.08
N LEU A 281 -4.32 -12.78 -6.94
CA LEU A 281 -3.71 -13.03 -5.63
C LEU A 281 -3.88 -11.83 -4.71
N GLY A 282 -3.69 -10.60 -5.21
CA GLY A 282 -3.98 -9.38 -4.46
C GLY A 282 -5.46 -9.27 -4.06
N TRP A 283 -6.40 -9.64 -4.95
CA TRP A 283 -7.82 -9.69 -4.58
C TRP A 283 -8.09 -10.68 -3.44
N ARG A 284 -7.46 -11.86 -3.44
CA ARG A 284 -7.63 -12.87 -2.37
C ARG A 284 -7.15 -12.35 -1.03
N ASP A 285 -5.99 -11.69 -1.00
CA ASP A 285 -5.42 -11.08 0.20
C ASP A 285 -6.23 -9.88 0.68
N ALA A 286 -6.43 -8.87 -0.17
CA ALA A 286 -7.19 -7.66 0.16
C ALA A 286 -8.59 -7.95 0.70
N SER A 287 -9.25 -8.98 0.16
CA SER A 287 -10.61 -9.36 0.55
C SER A 287 -10.74 -9.79 2.01
N PHE A 288 -9.64 -10.06 2.71
CA PHE A 288 -9.64 -10.33 4.15
C PHE A 288 -10.01 -9.10 4.98
N SER A 289 -9.54 -7.92 4.60
CA SER A 289 -9.60 -6.69 5.42
C SER A 289 -10.24 -5.49 4.72
N HIS A 290 -10.33 -5.50 3.39
CA HIS A 290 -10.72 -4.35 2.56
C HIS A 290 -11.89 -4.67 1.64
N VAL A 291 -12.42 -3.59 1.02
CA VAL A 291 -13.48 -3.63 0.01
C VAL A 291 -13.20 -2.62 -1.10
N LYS A 292 -13.89 -2.72 -2.23
CA LYS A 292 -13.92 -1.71 -3.30
C LYS A 292 -12.51 -1.19 -3.64
N ASN A 293 -12.27 0.14 -3.51
CA ASN A 293 -10.98 0.76 -3.90
C ASN A 293 -9.80 0.25 -3.06
N GLY A 294 -10.00 -0.19 -1.81
CA GLY A 294 -8.95 -0.86 -1.03
C GLY A 294 -8.50 -2.16 -1.69
N ILE A 295 -9.44 -2.99 -2.17
CA ILE A 295 -9.13 -4.19 -2.97
C ILE A 295 -8.45 -3.81 -4.28
N TYR A 296 -8.99 -2.81 -4.99
CA TYR A 296 -8.44 -2.41 -6.29
C TYR A 296 -7.02 -1.85 -6.17
N GLY A 297 -6.68 -1.19 -5.07
CA GLY A 297 -5.32 -0.70 -4.80
C GLY A 297 -4.30 -1.82 -4.76
N GLU A 298 -4.60 -2.91 -4.08
CA GLU A 298 -3.71 -4.08 -4.05
C GLU A 298 -3.64 -4.77 -5.42
N MET A 299 -4.78 -4.97 -6.10
CA MET A 299 -4.83 -5.53 -7.45
C MET A 299 -4.02 -4.70 -8.44
N PHE A 300 -4.13 -3.37 -8.37
CA PHE A 300 -3.41 -2.41 -9.20
C PHE A 300 -1.89 -2.50 -8.98
N ASN A 301 -1.45 -2.43 -7.71
CA ASN A 301 -0.04 -2.54 -7.36
C ASN A 301 0.53 -3.90 -7.75
N ALA A 302 -0.17 -4.99 -7.45
CA ALA A 302 0.27 -6.34 -7.82
C ALA A 302 0.44 -6.52 -9.33
N ALA A 303 -0.51 -6.00 -10.12
CA ALA A 303 -0.41 -6.06 -11.57
C ALA A 303 0.75 -5.22 -12.12
N MET A 304 0.97 -4.01 -11.58
CA MET A 304 2.11 -3.15 -11.96
C MET A 304 3.45 -3.82 -11.63
N ILE A 305 3.60 -4.33 -10.40
CA ILE A 305 4.83 -4.99 -9.96
C ILE A 305 5.12 -6.21 -10.83
N SER A 306 4.10 -7.04 -11.08
CA SER A 306 4.22 -8.21 -11.98
C SER A 306 4.66 -7.80 -13.39
N ALA A 307 4.07 -6.74 -13.96
CA ALA A 307 4.40 -6.21 -15.27
C ALA A 307 5.83 -5.63 -15.32
N ALA A 308 6.33 -5.04 -14.23
CA ALA A 308 7.64 -4.43 -14.15
C ALA A 308 8.76 -5.45 -14.41
N PHE A 309 8.58 -6.72 -14.02
CA PHE A 309 9.53 -7.79 -14.33
C PHE A 309 9.75 -8.02 -15.83
N ALA A 310 8.84 -7.56 -16.68
CA ALA A 310 9.03 -7.62 -18.14
C ALA A 310 9.91 -6.48 -18.69
N GLY A 311 10.33 -5.51 -17.85
CA GLY A 311 11.17 -4.39 -18.26
C GLY A 311 10.47 -3.37 -19.15
N LEU A 312 9.15 -3.26 -19.05
CA LEU A 312 8.30 -2.33 -19.82
C LEU A 312 8.52 -0.88 -19.40
N ASP A 313 8.05 0.06 -20.23
CA ASP A 313 8.00 1.48 -19.87
C ASP A 313 6.97 1.72 -18.76
N ASN A 314 7.16 2.77 -17.95
CA ASN A 314 6.30 3.05 -16.80
C ASN A 314 4.85 3.32 -17.21
N GLU A 315 4.61 3.98 -18.34
CA GLU A 315 3.27 4.16 -18.89
C GLU A 315 2.58 2.80 -19.17
N GLN A 316 3.30 1.86 -19.75
CA GLN A 316 2.78 0.51 -20.01
C GLN A 316 2.51 -0.24 -18.71
N ILE A 317 3.40 -0.13 -17.73
CA ILE A 317 3.25 -0.75 -16.40
C ILE A 317 1.97 -0.24 -15.71
N VAL A 318 1.78 1.08 -15.68
CA VAL A 318 0.62 1.71 -15.05
C VAL A 318 -0.68 1.35 -15.79
N GLU A 319 -0.68 1.35 -17.12
CA GLU A 319 -1.86 0.95 -17.93
C GLU A 319 -2.20 -0.53 -17.73
N ILE A 320 -1.21 -1.41 -17.55
CA ILE A 320 -1.44 -2.81 -17.19
C ILE A 320 -2.10 -2.91 -15.81
N GLY A 321 -1.62 -2.16 -14.82
CA GLY A 321 -2.27 -2.06 -13.51
C GLY A 321 -3.74 -1.65 -13.63
N LEU A 322 -4.02 -0.55 -14.34
CA LEU A 322 -5.37 -0.06 -14.59
C LEU A 322 -6.25 -1.07 -15.35
N SER A 323 -5.64 -1.95 -16.17
CA SER A 323 -6.39 -2.96 -16.91
C SER A 323 -6.89 -4.11 -16.02
N GLU A 324 -6.48 -4.23 -14.78
CA GLU A 324 -6.91 -5.28 -13.86
C GLU A 324 -7.99 -4.84 -12.86
N ILE A 325 -8.35 -3.56 -12.82
CA ILE A 325 -9.35 -3.00 -11.93
C ILE A 325 -10.56 -2.43 -12.69
N PRO A 326 -11.72 -2.19 -12.04
CA PRO A 326 -12.87 -1.59 -12.70
C PRO A 326 -12.55 -0.20 -13.24
N GLN A 327 -12.72 0.00 -14.56
CA GLN A 327 -12.50 1.32 -15.19
C GLN A 327 -13.47 2.40 -14.70
N THR A 328 -14.57 1.98 -14.09
CA THR A 328 -15.63 2.83 -13.53
C THR A 328 -15.43 3.19 -12.08
N SER A 329 -14.30 2.78 -11.46
CA SER A 329 -14.00 3.05 -10.06
C SER A 329 -13.42 4.46 -9.84
N ARG A 330 -13.57 4.97 -8.61
CA ARG A 330 -12.88 6.20 -8.17
C ARG A 330 -11.37 6.05 -8.34
N LEU A 331 -10.80 4.92 -7.94
CA LEU A 331 -9.37 4.66 -8.05
C LEU A 331 -8.85 4.82 -9.47
N ALA A 332 -9.52 4.21 -10.46
CA ALA A 332 -9.13 4.33 -11.86
C ALA A 332 -9.19 5.79 -12.36
N GLY A 333 -10.19 6.57 -11.93
CA GLY A 333 -10.31 7.98 -12.25
C GLY A 333 -9.21 8.83 -11.61
N ASP A 334 -8.88 8.57 -10.35
CA ASP A 334 -7.87 9.31 -9.60
C ASP A 334 -6.45 8.99 -10.11
N VAL A 335 -6.13 7.72 -10.41
CA VAL A 335 -4.86 7.34 -11.06
C VAL A 335 -4.69 8.03 -12.41
N ARG A 336 -5.74 8.06 -13.27
CA ARG A 336 -5.69 8.78 -14.55
C ARG A 336 -5.47 10.27 -14.37
N THR A 337 -6.05 10.86 -13.32
CA THR A 337 -5.80 12.26 -12.97
C THR A 337 -4.36 12.49 -12.54
N GLY A 338 -3.79 11.61 -11.73
CA GLY A 338 -2.37 11.65 -11.34
C GLY A 338 -1.43 11.56 -12.55
N ILE A 339 -1.72 10.66 -13.50
CA ILE A 339 -0.97 10.54 -14.77
C ILE A 339 -1.01 11.85 -15.56
N ALA A 340 -2.20 12.45 -15.73
CA ALA A 340 -2.34 13.70 -16.45
C ALA A 340 -1.56 14.84 -15.80
N ILE A 341 -1.60 14.95 -14.47
CA ILE A 341 -0.81 15.92 -13.70
C ILE A 341 0.69 15.71 -13.97
N ALA A 342 1.16 14.46 -13.94
CA ALA A 342 2.58 14.15 -14.16
C ALA A 342 3.06 14.48 -15.59
N GLN A 343 2.21 14.24 -16.58
CA GLN A 343 2.53 14.56 -18.00
C GLN A 343 2.59 16.07 -18.28
N GLU A 344 1.83 16.86 -17.54
CA GLU A 344 1.75 18.31 -17.70
C GLU A 344 2.74 19.08 -16.86
N ALA A 345 3.21 18.51 -15.72
CA ALA A 345 4.06 19.21 -14.76
C ALA A 345 5.43 19.54 -15.35
N GLY A 346 5.80 20.81 -15.30
CA GLY A 346 7.12 21.31 -15.74
C GLY A 346 8.25 21.13 -14.72
N SER A 347 7.92 20.77 -13.47
CA SER A 347 8.85 20.53 -12.38
C SER A 347 8.28 19.59 -11.33
N GLU A 348 9.15 18.95 -10.53
CA GLU A 348 8.72 18.12 -9.39
C GLU A 348 7.87 18.90 -8.39
N ARG A 349 8.27 20.14 -8.07
CA ARG A 349 7.50 21.01 -7.17
C ARG A 349 6.09 21.27 -7.68
N GLU A 350 5.92 21.53 -8.97
CA GLU A 350 4.59 21.68 -9.59
C GLU A 350 3.79 20.40 -9.50
N LEU A 351 4.42 19.27 -9.78
CA LEU A 351 3.80 17.94 -9.70
C LEU A 351 3.23 17.68 -8.31
N VAL A 352 4.09 17.74 -7.28
CA VAL A 352 3.66 17.41 -5.89
C VAL A 352 2.64 18.40 -5.35
N SER A 353 2.75 19.68 -5.71
CA SER A 353 1.74 20.69 -5.35
C SER A 353 0.37 20.37 -5.95
N ARG A 354 0.32 20.05 -7.26
CA ARG A 354 -0.95 19.73 -7.95
C ARG A 354 -1.55 18.40 -7.44
N LEU A 355 -0.74 17.41 -7.10
CA LEU A 355 -1.19 16.17 -6.49
C LEU A 355 -1.83 16.45 -5.12
N TRP A 356 -1.16 17.25 -4.30
CA TRP A 356 -1.69 17.62 -2.99
C TRP A 356 -3.01 18.37 -3.12
N ASP A 357 -3.07 19.41 -3.95
CA ASP A 357 -4.29 20.21 -4.18
C ASP A 357 -5.46 19.35 -4.64
N ARG A 358 -5.18 18.32 -5.46
CA ARG A 358 -6.20 17.46 -6.02
C ARG A 358 -6.70 16.41 -5.04
N PHE A 359 -5.83 15.85 -4.18
CA PHE A 359 -6.12 14.65 -3.43
C PHE A 359 -6.15 14.81 -1.91
N SER A 360 -5.85 16.00 -1.36
CA SER A 360 -5.88 16.27 0.09
C SER A 360 -7.27 16.21 0.74
N HIS A 361 -8.31 15.96 -0.04
CA HIS A 361 -9.66 15.71 0.48
C HIS A 361 -9.83 14.28 1.01
N TYR A 362 -8.98 13.33 0.58
CA TYR A 362 -8.88 12.00 1.18
C TYR A 362 -8.07 12.06 2.47
N ASP A 363 -8.25 11.04 3.33
CA ASP A 363 -7.28 10.80 4.40
C ASP A 363 -5.89 10.55 3.81
N PRO A 364 -4.79 11.06 4.40
CA PRO A 364 -3.45 10.87 3.86
C PRO A 364 -3.07 9.42 3.56
N VAL A 365 -3.62 8.47 4.29
CA VAL A 365 -3.38 7.04 4.11
C VAL A 365 -4.51 6.32 3.36
N HIS A 366 -5.35 7.05 2.60
CA HIS A 366 -6.36 6.45 1.73
C HIS A 366 -5.70 5.83 0.49
N THR A 367 -6.29 4.77 -0.06
CA THR A 367 -5.75 4.07 -1.25
C THR A 367 -5.67 4.99 -2.48
N ASN A 368 -6.68 5.82 -2.72
CA ASN A 368 -6.82 6.55 -3.99
C ASN A 368 -5.76 7.62 -4.21
N ASN A 369 -5.51 8.48 -3.23
CA ASN A 369 -4.48 9.52 -3.31
C ASN A 369 -3.08 8.89 -3.48
N ASN A 370 -2.79 7.85 -2.70
CA ASN A 370 -1.48 7.20 -2.72
C ASN A 370 -1.25 6.43 -4.04
N ALA A 371 -2.24 5.73 -4.58
CA ALA A 371 -2.14 5.11 -5.91
C ALA A 371 -1.92 6.14 -7.02
N ALA A 372 -2.56 7.31 -6.93
CA ALA A 372 -2.35 8.41 -7.87
C ALA A 372 -0.92 8.99 -7.77
N ILE A 373 -0.38 9.12 -6.54
CA ILE A 373 1.02 9.56 -6.28
C ILE A 373 2.00 8.54 -6.85
N VAL A 374 1.81 7.24 -6.59
CA VAL A 374 2.67 6.16 -7.13
C VAL A 374 2.70 6.21 -8.66
N ALA A 375 1.53 6.23 -9.31
CA ALA A 375 1.44 6.30 -10.76
C ALA A 375 2.11 7.57 -11.33
N ALA A 376 1.82 8.73 -10.75
CA ALA A 376 2.39 10.00 -11.17
C ALA A 376 3.93 10.02 -11.03
N SER A 377 4.45 9.47 -9.94
CA SER A 377 5.90 9.40 -9.67
C SER A 377 6.62 8.47 -10.66
N LEU A 378 6.02 7.34 -11.01
CA LEU A 378 6.53 6.46 -12.05
C LEU A 378 6.58 7.16 -13.41
N ILE A 379 5.51 7.85 -13.82
CA ILE A 379 5.45 8.58 -15.09
C ILE A 379 6.49 9.70 -15.13
N TYR A 380 6.57 10.53 -14.09
CA TYR A 380 7.50 11.63 -14.00
C TYR A 380 8.96 11.17 -13.89
N GLY A 381 9.22 10.08 -13.15
CA GLY A 381 10.55 9.47 -12.96
C GLY A 381 11.10 8.77 -14.21
N GLY A 382 10.22 8.20 -15.04
CA GLY A 382 10.64 7.48 -16.27
C GLY A 382 11.53 6.28 -15.95
N ASN A 383 12.76 6.29 -16.46
CA ASN A 383 13.76 5.24 -16.23
C ASN A 383 14.77 5.56 -15.10
N ASP A 384 14.58 6.67 -14.40
CA ASP A 384 15.44 7.10 -13.31
C ASP A 384 14.86 6.64 -11.97
N PHE A 385 15.58 5.69 -11.33
CA PHE A 385 15.17 5.13 -10.03
C PHE A 385 15.10 6.19 -8.94
N GLU A 386 16.17 7.00 -8.80
CA GLU A 386 16.24 8.03 -7.77
C GLU A 386 15.13 9.05 -7.95
N LYS A 387 14.95 9.55 -9.17
CA LYS A 387 13.90 10.51 -9.47
C LYS A 387 12.51 9.97 -9.15
N ALA A 388 12.20 8.72 -9.52
CA ALA A 388 10.89 8.14 -9.26
C ALA A 388 10.61 7.99 -7.75
N VAL A 389 11.55 7.40 -6.99
CA VAL A 389 11.42 7.17 -5.56
C VAL A 389 11.38 8.49 -4.78
N VAL A 390 12.29 9.42 -5.10
CA VAL A 390 12.33 10.74 -4.43
C VAL A 390 11.03 11.51 -4.68
N THR A 391 10.51 11.52 -5.91
CA THR A 391 9.24 12.21 -6.21
C THR A 391 8.09 11.64 -5.41
N SER A 392 7.99 10.31 -5.24
CA SER A 392 6.90 9.68 -4.48
C SER A 392 6.93 10.06 -3.00
N VAL A 393 8.12 10.15 -2.40
CA VAL A 393 8.31 10.57 -1.01
C VAL A 393 8.13 12.08 -0.85
N SER A 394 8.63 12.89 -1.81
CA SER A 394 8.48 14.34 -1.80
C SER A 394 7.02 14.80 -1.84
N ALA A 395 6.10 13.96 -2.32
CA ALA A 395 4.68 14.29 -2.37
C ALA A 395 4.02 14.38 -0.98
N GLY A 396 4.65 13.84 0.05
CA GLY A 396 4.02 13.71 1.38
C GLY A 396 2.95 12.61 1.41
N MET A 397 1.98 12.74 2.30
CA MET A 397 0.99 11.71 2.59
C MET A 397 1.69 10.43 3.08
N ASP A 398 1.38 9.25 2.57
CA ASP A 398 1.97 7.98 3.01
C ASP A 398 3.33 7.76 2.32
N THR A 399 4.37 8.29 2.93
CA THR A 399 5.69 8.46 2.29
C THR A 399 6.48 7.17 2.15
N ASP A 400 6.44 6.30 3.14
CA ASP A 400 7.13 5.00 3.14
C ASP A 400 6.43 3.98 2.24
N CYS A 401 5.12 3.89 2.31
CA CYS A 401 4.30 3.04 1.44
C CYS A 401 4.48 3.41 -0.04
N ASN A 402 4.39 4.71 -0.38
CA ASN A 402 4.58 5.20 -1.74
C ASN A 402 6.01 4.96 -2.22
N GLY A 403 7.00 5.27 -1.38
CA GLY A 403 8.40 5.02 -1.65
C GLY A 403 8.70 3.55 -1.87
N ALA A 404 8.18 2.67 -1.00
CA ALA A 404 8.33 1.22 -1.09
C ALA A 404 7.75 0.67 -2.39
N THR A 405 6.53 1.06 -2.76
CA THR A 405 5.85 0.57 -3.97
C THR A 405 6.57 1.03 -5.24
N VAL A 406 6.92 2.33 -5.35
CA VAL A 406 7.70 2.85 -6.48
C VAL A 406 9.07 2.20 -6.56
N GLY A 407 9.75 2.04 -5.42
CA GLY A 407 11.04 1.37 -5.32
C GLY A 407 10.98 -0.08 -5.80
N SER A 408 9.97 -0.84 -5.40
CA SER A 408 9.74 -2.23 -5.82
C SER A 408 9.54 -2.33 -7.33
N ILE A 409 8.65 -1.51 -7.90
CA ILE A 409 8.37 -1.49 -9.35
C ILE A 409 9.63 -1.14 -10.14
N MET A 410 10.33 -0.07 -9.76
CA MET A 410 11.54 0.36 -10.44
C MET A 410 12.67 -0.66 -10.28
N GLY A 411 12.80 -1.28 -9.10
CA GLY A 411 13.77 -2.33 -8.84
C GLY A 411 13.54 -3.59 -9.68
N ALA A 412 12.29 -4.05 -9.76
CA ALA A 412 11.89 -5.18 -10.62
C ALA A 412 12.15 -4.87 -12.12
N LYS A 413 11.83 -3.64 -12.55
CA LYS A 413 12.03 -3.18 -13.93
C LYS A 413 13.50 -3.10 -14.31
N LEU A 414 14.34 -2.55 -13.45
CA LEU A 414 15.72 -2.24 -13.75
C LEU A 414 16.68 -3.38 -13.44
N GLY A 415 16.43 -4.15 -12.39
CA GLY A 415 17.37 -5.08 -11.77
C GLY A 415 18.30 -4.39 -10.77
N ALA A 416 18.84 -5.14 -9.80
CA ALA A 416 19.68 -4.65 -8.71
C ALA A 416 20.97 -3.99 -9.21
N ALA A 417 21.57 -4.56 -10.25
CA ALA A 417 22.83 -4.05 -10.83
C ALA A 417 22.71 -2.62 -11.39
N ARG A 418 21.51 -2.12 -11.65
CA ARG A 418 21.26 -0.79 -12.19
C ARG A 418 20.74 0.20 -11.13
N LEU A 419 20.50 -0.25 -9.90
CA LEU A 419 20.15 0.66 -8.81
C LEU A 419 21.37 1.42 -8.32
N PRO A 420 21.24 2.73 -7.99
CA PRO A 420 22.38 3.52 -7.53
C PRO A 420 22.93 2.98 -6.21
N ALA A 421 24.22 2.71 -6.14
CA ALA A 421 24.89 2.18 -4.95
C ALA A 421 24.78 3.13 -3.74
N SER A 422 24.65 4.44 -3.98
CA SER A 422 24.40 5.45 -2.93
C SER A 422 23.16 5.16 -2.11
N TRP A 423 22.14 4.52 -2.71
CA TRP A 423 20.89 4.14 -2.06
C TRP A 423 20.91 2.73 -1.50
N THR A 424 21.55 1.78 -2.21
CA THR A 424 21.49 0.35 -1.83
C THR A 424 22.59 -0.06 -0.84
N ALA A 425 23.79 0.49 -0.97
CA ALA A 425 24.93 0.11 -0.12
C ALA A 425 24.71 0.38 1.39
N PRO A 426 24.04 1.49 1.82
CA PRO A 426 23.78 1.70 3.25
C PRO A 426 22.94 0.61 3.92
N LEU A 427 22.14 -0.15 3.17
CA LEU A 427 21.33 -1.25 3.72
C LEU A 427 22.16 -2.51 4.06
N ASN A 428 23.41 -2.61 3.60
CA ASN A 428 24.33 -3.73 3.88
C ASN A 428 23.71 -5.12 3.61
N ASP A 429 22.81 -5.20 2.64
CA ASP A 429 22.05 -6.42 2.31
C ASP A 429 21.29 -7.02 3.52
N LEU A 430 20.85 -6.22 4.47
CA LEU A 430 20.19 -6.66 5.70
C LEU A 430 18.76 -6.13 5.82
N LEU A 431 17.88 -7.01 6.29
CA LEU A 431 16.47 -6.75 6.54
C LEU A 431 16.05 -7.31 7.91
N TYR A 432 15.25 -6.54 8.62
CA TYR A 432 14.64 -6.91 9.90
C TYR A 432 13.11 -6.80 9.75
N ALA A 433 12.39 -7.91 9.80
CA ALA A 433 10.93 -7.93 9.58
C ALA A 433 10.09 -8.16 10.85
N ASP A 434 10.70 -8.27 12.02
CA ASP A 434 10.02 -8.64 13.27
C ASP A 434 9.20 -9.94 13.19
N LEU A 435 9.70 -10.87 12.38
CA LEU A 435 9.12 -12.21 12.21
C LEU A 435 10.17 -13.27 12.50
N PRO A 436 9.80 -14.41 13.12
CA PRO A 436 10.74 -15.50 13.36
C PRO A 436 11.39 -16.01 12.06
N GLY A 437 12.73 -16.04 12.04
CA GLY A 437 13.51 -16.45 10.86
C GLY A 437 13.78 -15.34 9.85
N PHE A 438 13.25 -14.12 10.07
CA PHE A 438 13.43 -12.95 9.20
C PHE A 438 13.91 -11.71 9.99
N HIS A 439 14.66 -11.92 11.06
CA HIS A 439 15.09 -10.85 11.96
C HIS A 439 16.45 -11.17 12.64
N PRO A 440 17.59 -10.92 11.99
CA PRO A 440 17.78 -10.43 10.62
C PRO A 440 17.74 -11.52 9.54
N ILE A 441 17.63 -11.08 8.29
CA ILE A 441 17.83 -11.90 7.10
C ILE A 441 18.51 -11.05 6.01
N ALA A 442 19.24 -11.68 5.07
CA ALA A 442 19.76 -10.96 3.91
C ALA A 442 18.64 -10.62 2.92
N ILE A 443 18.66 -9.39 2.36
CA ILE A 443 17.72 -8.99 1.29
C ILE A 443 17.91 -9.90 0.07
N SER A 444 19.15 -10.26 -0.24
CA SER A 444 19.48 -11.22 -1.33
C SER A 444 18.90 -12.62 -1.08
N GLU A 445 18.78 -13.06 0.18
CA GLU A 445 18.18 -14.35 0.53
C GLU A 445 16.66 -14.35 0.32
N VAL A 446 15.93 -13.33 0.78
CA VAL A 446 14.48 -13.24 0.54
C VAL A 446 14.18 -13.07 -0.94
N ALA A 447 15.05 -12.43 -1.71
CA ALA A 447 14.95 -12.30 -3.15
C ALA A 447 15.12 -13.66 -3.86
N GLU A 448 16.14 -14.46 -3.49
CA GLU A 448 16.31 -15.81 -4.03
C GLU A 448 15.13 -16.71 -3.66
N ARG A 449 14.62 -16.65 -2.43
CA ARG A 449 13.42 -17.40 -2.01
C ARG A 449 12.20 -17.00 -2.84
N SER A 450 12.01 -15.72 -3.12
CA SER A 450 10.94 -15.23 -4.01
C SER A 450 11.09 -15.76 -5.43
N TYR A 451 12.31 -15.79 -5.96
CA TYR A 451 12.59 -16.39 -7.27
C TYR A 451 12.27 -17.89 -7.30
N GLN A 452 12.59 -18.64 -6.24
CA GLN A 452 12.26 -20.06 -6.16
C GLN A 452 10.74 -20.29 -6.09
N VAL A 453 9.99 -19.46 -5.36
CA VAL A 453 8.53 -19.48 -5.35
C VAL A 453 7.97 -19.22 -6.75
N PHE A 454 8.48 -18.22 -7.45
CA PHE A 454 8.10 -17.93 -8.84
C PHE A 454 8.30 -19.13 -9.76
N LEU A 455 9.46 -19.81 -9.69
CA LEU A 455 9.72 -21.01 -10.49
C LEU A 455 8.75 -22.15 -10.18
N LYS A 456 8.42 -22.34 -8.90
CA LYS A 456 7.44 -23.33 -8.45
C LYS A 456 6.05 -23.03 -9.00
N ILE A 457 5.60 -21.79 -8.90
CA ILE A 457 4.28 -21.36 -9.40
C ILE A 457 4.21 -21.53 -10.92
N ARG A 458 5.26 -21.16 -11.67
CA ARG A 458 5.31 -21.42 -13.12
C ARG A 458 5.16 -22.90 -13.46
N ALA A 459 5.87 -23.76 -12.74
CA ALA A 459 5.77 -25.21 -12.94
C ALA A 459 4.34 -25.73 -12.63
N GLU A 460 3.66 -25.20 -11.60
CA GLU A 460 2.26 -25.53 -11.29
C GLU A 460 1.32 -25.09 -12.43
N LEU A 461 1.64 -24.01 -13.13
CA LEU A 461 0.88 -23.51 -14.29
C LEU A 461 1.24 -24.20 -15.61
N GLY A 462 2.22 -25.12 -15.61
CA GLY A 462 2.69 -25.84 -16.81
C GLY A 462 3.57 -24.99 -17.74
N GLU A 463 4.34 -24.04 -17.21
CA GLU A 463 5.19 -23.08 -17.93
C GLU A 463 6.68 -23.41 -17.82
#